data_1ff2efbd8c6b9ac94db833f766214dfd
#
_entry.id   1ff2efbd8c6b9ac94db833f766214dfd
#
_cell.length_a   1.000
_cell.length_b   1.000
_cell.length_c   1.000
_cell.angle_alpha   90.00
_cell.angle_beta   90.00
_cell.angle_gamma   90.00
#
_symmetry.space_group_name_H-M   'P 1'
#
loop_
_entity.id
_entity.type
_entity.pdbx_description
1 polymer ?
#
loop_
_entity_poly.entity_id
_entity_poly.type
_entity_poly.pdbx_seq_one_letter_code
_entity_poly.pdbx_strand_id
1 'polypeptide(L)'
;MQAVDGISFSVKAGETLGVVGESGCGKSTMARCIMRLLDPTGGKVVFDGRDITNLSRAQMRPIRREMMMIFQDPYASLNARKRVGFIVAEALEVHKLGTDAEVKRRVQELLEVVGLNPEHYNRFPHEFSGGQRQRIGVARALAVNPKLIVCDEPVSALDVSVQAQILNLLKDLQEDFGLTYVFIAHDLNVVRHISDRVMVMYLGKVVELAERDRIYAEPKHPYTGALLSAVPIPNPEAGRLRKPVVLEGDVPSPINPPSACRFHPRCPRFHEGHCDVEEPPLYSFSNGHVAACHYPLERWPLTAEEFRTSRDGPTKAKATAEAEA
;
A
#
# COMPACT_ATOMS: atom_id res chain seq x y z
N MET A 1 -13.70 9.70 -14.77
CA MET A 1 -12.93 9.54 -13.52
C MET A 1 -11.85 8.50 -13.77
N GLN A 2 -10.57 8.84 -13.53
CA GLN A 2 -9.41 7.97 -13.74
C GLN A 2 -8.78 7.66 -12.36
N ALA A 3 -9.39 6.73 -11.63
CA ALA A 3 -8.94 6.40 -10.26
C ALA A 3 -7.60 5.66 -10.23
N VAL A 4 -7.34 4.82 -11.25
CA VAL A 4 -6.07 4.11 -11.49
C VAL A 4 -5.84 4.15 -12.99
N ASP A 5 -4.68 4.62 -13.42
CA ASP A 5 -4.42 4.89 -14.83
C ASP A 5 -3.01 4.48 -15.22
N GLY A 6 -2.92 3.39 -16.00
CA GLY A 6 -1.69 2.93 -16.61
C GLY A 6 -0.57 2.59 -15.61
N ILE A 7 -0.91 1.99 -14.46
CA ILE A 7 0.10 1.53 -13.49
C ILE A 7 0.55 0.10 -13.81
N SER A 8 1.85 -0.14 -13.71
CA SER A 8 2.43 -1.48 -13.83
C SER A 8 3.46 -1.69 -12.71
N PHE A 9 3.39 -2.81 -12.03
CA PHE A 9 4.33 -3.23 -11.01
C PHE A 9 4.24 -4.73 -10.75
N SER A 10 5.25 -5.28 -10.12
CA SER A 10 5.28 -6.67 -9.68
C SER A 10 5.63 -6.75 -8.20
N VAL A 11 5.17 -7.81 -7.54
CA VAL A 11 5.50 -8.13 -6.14
C VAL A 11 6.03 -9.55 -6.12
N LYS A 12 7.19 -9.76 -5.52
CA LYS A 12 7.82 -11.08 -5.39
C LYS A 12 7.16 -11.86 -4.25
N ALA A 13 7.20 -13.19 -4.33
CA ALA A 13 6.77 -14.02 -3.20
C ALA A 13 7.61 -13.71 -1.95
N GLY A 14 6.94 -13.55 -0.80
CA GLY A 14 7.58 -13.18 0.46
C GLY A 14 7.94 -11.69 0.61
N GLU A 15 7.68 -10.85 -0.42
CA GLU A 15 7.95 -9.41 -0.40
C GLU A 15 6.79 -8.62 0.21
N THR A 16 7.11 -7.54 0.90
CA THR A 16 6.15 -6.48 1.26
C THR A 16 6.33 -5.26 0.36
N LEU A 17 5.36 -5.01 -0.53
CA LEU A 17 5.27 -3.77 -1.28
C LEU A 17 4.43 -2.75 -0.51
N GLY A 18 5.06 -1.70 0.01
CA GLY A 18 4.37 -0.55 0.59
C GLY A 18 3.83 0.38 -0.49
N VAL A 19 2.58 0.83 -0.33
CA VAL A 19 1.94 1.77 -1.26
C VAL A 19 1.52 3.01 -0.50
N VAL A 20 2.06 4.16 -0.88
CA VAL A 20 1.80 5.44 -0.22
C VAL A 20 1.30 6.50 -1.20
N GLY A 21 0.67 7.53 -0.65
CA GLY A 21 0.17 8.69 -1.39
C GLY A 21 -1.00 9.34 -0.66
N GLU A 22 -1.36 10.55 -1.06
CA GLU A 22 -2.47 11.31 -0.46
C GLU A 22 -3.81 10.56 -0.57
N SER A 23 -4.75 10.93 0.31
CA SER A 23 -6.11 10.37 0.26
C SER A 23 -6.75 10.63 -1.11
N GLY A 24 -7.48 9.63 -1.64
CA GLY A 24 -8.13 9.74 -2.95
C GLY A 24 -7.22 9.52 -4.17
N CYS A 25 -5.91 9.26 -4.00
CA CYS A 25 -5.00 9.03 -5.13
C CYS A 25 -5.16 7.66 -5.84
N GLY A 26 -6.10 6.80 -5.42
CA GLY A 26 -6.41 5.55 -6.10
C GLY A 26 -5.91 4.26 -5.42
N LYS A 27 -5.22 4.31 -4.27
CA LYS A 27 -4.63 3.14 -3.57
C LYS A 27 -5.65 2.03 -3.30
N SER A 28 -6.76 2.36 -2.63
CA SER A 28 -7.80 1.37 -2.30
C SER A 28 -8.52 0.86 -3.55
N THR A 29 -8.64 1.68 -4.60
CA THR A 29 -9.19 1.24 -5.89
C THR A 29 -8.27 0.22 -6.55
N MET A 30 -6.96 0.48 -6.56
CA MET A 30 -5.95 -0.46 -7.03
C MET A 30 -6.02 -1.78 -6.25
N ALA A 31 -6.06 -1.73 -4.91
CA ALA A 31 -6.20 -2.91 -4.06
C ALA A 31 -7.43 -3.76 -4.45
N ARG A 32 -8.57 -3.11 -4.65
CA ARG A 32 -9.80 -3.79 -5.05
C ARG A 32 -9.72 -4.37 -6.47
N CYS A 33 -9.00 -3.74 -7.39
CA CYS A 33 -8.73 -4.29 -8.72
C CYS A 33 -7.81 -5.52 -8.64
N ILE A 34 -6.73 -5.47 -7.84
CA ILE A 34 -5.85 -6.63 -7.61
C ILE A 34 -6.66 -7.82 -7.07
N MET A 35 -7.52 -7.57 -6.07
CA MET A 35 -8.39 -8.59 -5.46
C MET A 35 -9.56 -9.00 -6.36
N ARG A 36 -9.73 -8.41 -7.55
CA ARG A 36 -10.90 -8.64 -8.42
C ARG A 36 -12.23 -8.45 -7.68
N LEU A 37 -12.26 -7.47 -6.76
CA LEU A 37 -13.48 -6.94 -6.16
C LEU A 37 -14.09 -5.83 -7.02
N LEU A 38 -13.24 -5.13 -7.80
CA LEU A 38 -13.60 -4.25 -8.90
C LEU A 38 -12.96 -4.80 -10.17
N ASP A 39 -13.73 -4.84 -11.24
CA ASP A 39 -13.22 -5.25 -12.54
C ASP A 39 -12.39 -4.12 -13.15
N PRO A 40 -11.11 -4.35 -13.53
CA PRO A 40 -10.32 -3.35 -14.22
C PRO A 40 -10.93 -3.06 -15.59
N THR A 41 -10.93 -1.80 -16.01
CA THR A 41 -11.43 -1.38 -17.32
C THR A 41 -10.42 -1.65 -18.45
N GLY A 42 -9.17 -1.92 -18.10
CA GLY A 42 -8.08 -2.27 -19.01
C GLY A 42 -6.88 -2.79 -18.23
N GLY A 43 -5.86 -3.28 -18.94
CA GLY A 43 -4.67 -3.88 -18.34
C GLY A 43 -4.85 -5.33 -17.94
N LYS A 44 -3.92 -5.85 -17.13
CA LYS A 44 -3.89 -7.23 -16.67
C LYS A 44 -3.60 -7.33 -15.19
N VAL A 45 -4.18 -8.32 -14.53
CA VAL A 45 -3.82 -8.76 -13.18
C VAL A 45 -3.35 -10.21 -13.28
N VAL A 46 -2.08 -10.43 -12.97
CA VAL A 46 -1.47 -11.77 -12.96
C VAL A 46 -1.17 -12.15 -11.52
N PHE A 47 -1.64 -13.29 -11.08
CA PHE A 47 -1.39 -13.84 -9.76
C PHE A 47 -0.80 -15.25 -9.88
N ASP A 48 0.38 -15.45 -9.31
CA ASP A 48 1.12 -16.72 -9.33
C ASP A 48 1.21 -17.31 -10.76
N GLY A 49 1.63 -16.45 -11.72
CA GLY A 49 1.77 -16.79 -13.14
C GLY A 49 0.45 -16.92 -13.92
N ARG A 50 -0.69 -16.78 -13.28
CA ARG A 50 -2.01 -16.92 -13.89
C ARG A 50 -2.66 -15.56 -14.13
N ASP A 51 -3.08 -15.28 -15.37
CA ASP A 51 -3.92 -14.12 -15.68
C ASP A 51 -5.32 -14.32 -15.08
N ILE A 52 -5.69 -13.45 -14.13
CA ILE A 52 -6.96 -13.48 -13.42
C ILE A 52 -7.91 -12.36 -13.87
N THR A 53 -7.51 -11.56 -14.86
CA THR A 53 -8.19 -10.33 -15.26
C THR A 53 -9.65 -10.53 -15.62
N ASN A 54 -9.93 -11.56 -16.42
CA ASN A 54 -11.27 -11.81 -16.97
C ASN A 54 -11.93 -13.08 -16.43
N LEU A 55 -11.44 -13.63 -15.32
CA LEU A 55 -12.02 -14.83 -14.73
C LEU A 55 -13.42 -14.58 -14.19
N SER A 56 -14.33 -15.51 -14.42
CA SER A 56 -15.66 -15.52 -13.83
C SER A 56 -15.60 -15.67 -12.30
N ARG A 57 -16.69 -15.34 -11.60
CA ARG A 57 -16.79 -15.52 -10.13
C ARG A 57 -16.50 -16.95 -9.69
N ALA A 58 -16.95 -17.94 -10.46
CA ALA A 58 -16.71 -19.35 -10.18
C ALA A 58 -15.22 -19.71 -10.31
N GLN A 59 -14.55 -19.22 -11.35
CA GLN A 59 -13.10 -19.42 -11.57
C GLN A 59 -12.24 -18.66 -10.55
N MET A 60 -12.70 -17.51 -10.06
CA MET A 60 -12.03 -16.74 -8.99
C MET A 60 -12.16 -17.42 -7.62
N ARG A 61 -13.16 -18.27 -7.38
CA ARG A 61 -13.39 -18.88 -6.06
C ARG A 61 -12.16 -19.62 -5.49
N PRO A 62 -11.48 -20.52 -6.22
CA PRO A 62 -10.26 -21.15 -5.70
C PRO A 62 -9.11 -20.14 -5.48
N ILE A 63 -8.97 -19.12 -6.34
CA ILE A 63 -7.91 -18.11 -6.24
C ILE A 63 -8.12 -17.22 -5.01
N ARG A 64 -9.36 -16.88 -4.66
CA ARG A 64 -9.70 -16.12 -3.44
C ARG A 64 -9.28 -16.81 -2.14
N ARG A 65 -9.01 -18.12 -2.16
CA ARG A 65 -8.40 -18.81 -1.03
C ARG A 65 -6.93 -18.41 -0.86
N GLU A 66 -6.26 -18.09 -1.96
CA GLU A 66 -4.83 -17.75 -1.98
C GLU A 66 -4.56 -16.25 -1.86
N MET A 67 -5.60 -15.42 -2.00
CA MET A 67 -5.54 -13.95 -1.91
C MET A 67 -6.56 -13.44 -0.91
N MET A 68 -6.12 -12.80 0.16
CA MET A 68 -6.99 -12.25 1.18
C MET A 68 -6.80 -10.74 1.33
N MET A 69 -7.78 -10.07 1.95
CA MET A 69 -7.73 -8.62 2.17
C MET A 69 -8.03 -8.29 3.62
N ILE A 70 -7.21 -7.40 4.19
CA ILE A 70 -7.47 -6.74 5.47
C ILE A 70 -7.94 -5.32 5.17
N PHE A 71 -9.13 -4.96 5.66
CA PHE A 71 -9.78 -3.69 5.36
C PHE A 71 -9.40 -2.59 6.35
N GLN A 72 -9.55 -1.34 5.92
CA GLN A 72 -9.20 -0.13 6.65
C GLN A 72 -9.94 0.02 7.99
N ASP A 73 -11.24 -0.26 8.01
CA ASP A 73 -12.08 -0.12 9.21
C ASP A 73 -12.34 -1.48 9.86
N PRO A 74 -11.72 -1.77 11.01
CA PRO A 74 -11.96 -3.01 11.74
C PRO A 74 -13.39 -3.12 12.29
N TYR A 75 -14.11 -1.99 12.46
CA TYR A 75 -15.51 -1.99 12.89
C TYR A 75 -16.45 -2.38 11.75
N ALA A 76 -16.31 -1.76 10.60
CA ALA A 76 -17.15 -2.04 9.43
C ALA A 76 -16.84 -3.41 8.79
N SER A 77 -15.62 -3.92 8.96
CA SER A 77 -15.18 -5.18 8.35
C SER A 77 -15.66 -6.43 9.07
N LEU A 78 -16.09 -6.32 10.35
CA LEU A 78 -16.57 -7.45 11.17
C LEU A 78 -18.08 -7.32 11.38
N ASN A 79 -18.82 -8.40 11.09
CA ASN A 79 -20.26 -8.42 11.35
C ASN A 79 -20.51 -8.45 12.87
N ALA A 80 -20.98 -7.32 13.43
CA ALA A 80 -21.21 -7.14 14.85
C ALA A 80 -22.27 -8.11 15.46
N ARG A 81 -23.09 -8.76 14.61
CA ARG A 81 -24.11 -9.73 15.02
C ARG A 81 -23.61 -11.17 15.06
N LYS A 82 -22.39 -11.43 14.52
CA LYS A 82 -21.76 -12.76 14.54
C LYS A 82 -20.71 -12.81 15.64
N ARG A 83 -20.54 -13.98 16.26
CA ARG A 83 -19.43 -14.24 17.19
C ARG A 83 -18.10 -14.30 16.43
N VAL A 84 -17.00 -13.98 17.09
CA VAL A 84 -15.66 -13.98 16.53
C VAL A 84 -15.30 -15.31 15.86
N GLY A 85 -15.64 -16.44 16.50
CA GLY A 85 -15.42 -17.76 15.95
C GLY A 85 -16.03 -17.95 14.56
N PHE A 86 -17.28 -17.53 14.37
CA PHE A 86 -17.96 -17.61 13.07
C PHE A 86 -17.37 -16.64 12.04
N ILE A 87 -16.88 -15.45 12.47
CA ILE A 87 -16.28 -14.49 11.56
C ILE A 87 -14.96 -15.02 10.98
N VAL A 88 -14.13 -15.65 11.82
CA VAL A 88 -12.86 -16.24 11.40
C VAL A 88 -13.10 -17.54 10.62
N ALA A 89 -14.08 -18.36 11.01
CA ALA A 89 -14.44 -19.61 10.34
C ALA A 89 -15.03 -19.42 8.94
N GLU A 90 -15.63 -18.25 8.64
CA GLU A 90 -16.42 -18.02 7.41
C GLU A 90 -15.69 -18.44 6.14
N ALA A 91 -14.40 -18.11 6.02
CA ALA A 91 -13.62 -18.50 4.84
C ALA A 91 -13.38 -20.03 4.78
N LEU A 92 -13.15 -20.67 5.91
CA LEU A 92 -12.99 -22.12 6.01
C LEU A 92 -14.27 -22.85 5.59
N GLU A 93 -15.42 -22.39 6.08
CA GLU A 93 -16.74 -22.94 5.77
C GLU A 93 -17.08 -22.77 4.27
N VAL A 94 -16.89 -21.56 3.72
CA VAL A 94 -17.13 -21.27 2.29
C VAL A 94 -16.31 -22.17 1.39
N HIS A 95 -15.07 -22.46 1.76
CA HIS A 95 -14.17 -23.32 1.00
C HIS A 95 -14.26 -24.81 1.43
N LYS A 96 -15.12 -25.17 2.38
CA LYS A 96 -15.32 -26.53 2.90
C LYS A 96 -14.01 -27.18 3.39
N LEU A 97 -13.26 -26.45 4.20
CA LEU A 97 -11.95 -26.85 4.69
C LEU A 97 -12.07 -27.46 6.11
N GLY A 98 -12.46 -28.72 6.19
CA GLY A 98 -12.56 -29.48 7.42
C GLY A 98 -13.99 -29.67 7.94
N THR A 99 -14.11 -30.47 8.99
CA THR A 99 -15.31 -30.68 9.79
C THR A 99 -15.50 -29.54 10.79
N ASP A 100 -16.69 -29.40 11.38
CA ASP A 100 -17.00 -28.37 12.38
C ASP A 100 -15.99 -28.35 13.54
N ALA A 101 -15.55 -29.53 13.99
CA ALA A 101 -14.60 -29.68 15.07
C ALA A 101 -13.19 -29.20 14.65
N GLU A 102 -12.76 -29.52 13.43
CA GLU A 102 -11.47 -29.09 12.88
C GLU A 102 -11.46 -27.57 12.61
N VAL A 103 -12.55 -27.04 12.06
CA VAL A 103 -12.72 -25.59 11.85
C VAL A 103 -12.64 -24.85 13.18
N LYS A 104 -13.36 -25.30 14.20
CA LYS A 104 -13.31 -24.69 15.54
C LYS A 104 -11.90 -24.69 16.11
N ARG A 105 -11.21 -25.83 16.07
CA ARG A 105 -9.81 -25.93 16.53
C ARG A 105 -8.91 -24.99 15.78
N ARG A 106 -9.00 -24.96 14.45
CA ARG A 106 -8.20 -24.05 13.60
C ARG A 106 -8.44 -22.58 13.94
N VAL A 107 -9.68 -22.20 14.20
CA VAL A 107 -10.00 -20.82 14.61
C VAL A 107 -9.37 -20.48 15.96
N GLN A 108 -9.40 -21.40 16.92
CA GLN A 108 -8.80 -21.20 18.23
C GLN A 108 -7.27 -21.06 18.15
N GLU A 109 -6.60 -21.88 17.32
CA GLU A 109 -5.17 -21.76 17.00
C GLU A 109 -4.86 -20.38 16.37
N LEU A 110 -5.69 -19.92 15.42
CA LEU A 110 -5.49 -18.61 14.77
C LEU A 110 -5.68 -17.44 15.74
N LEU A 111 -6.61 -17.54 16.68
CA LEU A 111 -6.76 -16.52 17.72
C LEU A 111 -5.50 -16.46 18.60
N GLU A 112 -4.92 -17.60 18.95
CA GLU A 112 -3.66 -17.65 19.70
C GLU A 112 -2.48 -17.07 18.91
N VAL A 113 -2.36 -17.42 17.63
CA VAL A 113 -1.33 -16.90 16.71
C VAL A 113 -1.35 -15.36 16.63
N VAL A 114 -2.53 -14.75 16.65
CA VAL A 114 -2.63 -13.28 16.66
C VAL A 114 -2.59 -12.66 18.07
N GLY A 115 -2.28 -13.46 19.11
CA GLY A 115 -2.14 -13.01 20.50
C GLY A 115 -3.48 -12.73 21.19
N LEU A 116 -4.54 -13.43 20.80
CA LEU A 116 -5.85 -13.42 21.47
C LEU A 116 -6.09 -14.75 22.21
N ASN A 117 -6.90 -14.71 23.28
CA ASN A 117 -7.27 -15.93 23.98
C ASN A 117 -8.21 -16.80 23.10
N PRO A 118 -7.93 -18.11 22.93
CA PRO A 118 -8.80 -19.04 22.18
C PRO A 118 -10.25 -19.08 22.64
N GLU A 119 -10.52 -18.81 23.93
CA GLU A 119 -11.87 -18.73 24.49
C GLU A 119 -12.69 -17.55 23.95
N HIS A 120 -12.02 -16.56 23.36
CA HIS A 120 -12.68 -15.43 22.69
C HIS A 120 -13.52 -15.85 21.48
N TYR A 121 -13.45 -17.11 21.06
CA TYR A 121 -14.28 -17.72 20.01
C TYR A 121 -15.77 -17.37 20.15
N ASN A 122 -16.30 -17.37 21.40
CA ASN A 122 -17.71 -17.16 21.66
C ASN A 122 -18.11 -15.70 21.87
N ARG A 123 -17.17 -14.76 21.90
CA ARG A 123 -17.42 -13.33 22.09
C ARG A 123 -17.86 -12.62 20.82
N PHE A 124 -18.46 -11.46 20.98
CA PHE A 124 -18.86 -10.59 19.88
C PHE A 124 -17.83 -9.48 19.63
N PRO A 125 -17.71 -8.96 18.40
CA PRO A 125 -16.73 -7.90 18.08
C PRO A 125 -16.81 -6.66 18.96
N HIS A 126 -18.00 -6.26 19.42
CA HIS A 126 -18.18 -5.08 20.27
C HIS A 126 -17.54 -5.21 21.68
N GLU A 127 -17.21 -6.43 22.12
CA GLU A 127 -16.54 -6.70 23.39
C GLU A 127 -15.01 -6.51 23.32
N PHE A 128 -14.45 -6.10 22.17
CA PHE A 128 -13.02 -5.99 21.92
C PHE A 128 -12.60 -4.54 21.64
N SER A 129 -11.36 -4.21 22.01
CA SER A 129 -10.72 -2.94 21.61
C SER A 129 -10.47 -2.88 20.10
N GLY A 130 -10.16 -1.69 19.56
CA GLY A 130 -9.84 -1.50 18.16
C GLY A 130 -8.68 -2.40 17.69
N GLY A 131 -7.59 -2.45 18.45
CA GLY A 131 -6.45 -3.31 18.13
C GLY A 131 -6.77 -4.81 18.20
N GLN A 132 -7.60 -5.24 19.16
CA GLN A 132 -8.06 -6.63 19.22
C GLN A 132 -8.96 -6.98 18.02
N ARG A 133 -9.83 -6.08 17.58
CA ARG A 133 -10.64 -6.28 16.37
C ARG A 133 -9.77 -6.38 15.13
N GLN A 134 -8.71 -5.58 15.04
CA GLN A 134 -7.76 -5.70 13.95
C GLN A 134 -7.06 -7.07 13.94
N ARG A 135 -6.66 -7.58 15.11
CA ARG A 135 -6.13 -8.94 15.27
C ARG A 135 -7.11 -10.01 14.80
N ILE A 136 -8.40 -9.85 15.08
CA ILE A 136 -9.47 -10.74 14.56
C ILE A 136 -9.54 -10.65 13.03
N GLY A 137 -9.41 -9.46 12.44
CA GLY A 137 -9.34 -9.26 11.00
C GLY A 137 -8.13 -9.95 10.36
N VAL A 138 -6.97 -9.91 11.04
CA VAL A 138 -5.76 -10.65 10.63
C VAL A 138 -5.98 -12.15 10.72
N ALA A 139 -6.53 -12.67 11.84
CA ALA A 139 -6.85 -14.10 12.00
C ALA A 139 -7.79 -14.61 10.90
N ARG A 140 -8.82 -13.80 10.54
CA ARG A 140 -9.74 -14.11 9.44
C ARG A 140 -9.02 -14.21 8.11
N ALA A 141 -8.07 -13.29 7.83
CA ALA A 141 -7.29 -13.33 6.59
C ALA A 141 -6.38 -14.56 6.53
N LEU A 142 -5.81 -14.99 7.65
CA LEU A 142 -4.94 -16.16 7.74
C LEU A 142 -5.69 -17.51 7.67
N ALA A 143 -7.00 -17.51 7.86
CA ALA A 143 -7.78 -18.76 8.04
C ALA A 143 -7.56 -19.79 6.94
N VAL A 144 -7.44 -19.34 5.69
CA VAL A 144 -7.29 -20.19 4.49
C VAL A 144 -5.83 -20.38 4.02
N ASN A 145 -4.85 -19.94 4.82
CA ASN A 145 -3.42 -19.96 4.48
C ASN A 145 -3.13 -19.29 3.11
N PRO A 146 -3.39 -17.99 2.97
CA PRO A 146 -3.20 -17.28 1.72
C PRO A 146 -1.70 -17.12 1.38
N LYS A 147 -1.39 -16.91 0.09
CA LYS A 147 -0.06 -16.50 -0.39
C LYS A 147 0.10 -14.98 -0.39
N LEU A 148 -0.98 -14.25 -0.63
CA LEU A 148 -1.01 -12.79 -0.70
C LEU A 148 -2.07 -12.22 0.23
N ILE A 149 -1.68 -11.21 1.01
CA ILE A 149 -2.61 -10.39 1.78
C ILE A 149 -2.47 -8.93 1.33
N VAL A 150 -3.57 -8.34 0.86
CA VAL A 150 -3.65 -6.90 0.57
C VAL A 150 -4.17 -6.20 1.83
N CYS A 151 -3.34 -5.35 2.43
CA CYS A 151 -3.67 -4.58 3.62
C CYS A 151 -4.04 -3.15 3.22
N ASP A 152 -5.34 -2.81 3.26
CA ASP A 152 -5.82 -1.46 2.92
C ASP A 152 -5.92 -0.63 4.20
N GLU A 153 -4.90 0.18 4.49
CA GLU A 153 -4.75 1.04 5.68
C GLU A 153 -5.04 0.32 7.02
N PRO A 154 -4.43 -0.84 7.29
CA PRO A 154 -4.84 -1.73 8.37
C PRO A 154 -4.60 -1.17 9.78
N VAL A 155 -3.90 -0.04 9.91
CA VAL A 155 -3.54 0.56 11.20
C VAL A 155 -3.98 2.02 11.35
N SER A 156 -4.63 2.60 10.33
CA SER A 156 -4.95 4.04 10.29
C SER A 156 -5.89 4.51 11.40
N ALA A 157 -6.75 3.64 11.91
CA ALA A 157 -7.74 3.94 12.95
C ALA A 157 -7.26 3.59 14.38
N LEU A 158 -5.97 3.23 14.54
CA LEU A 158 -5.40 2.76 15.80
C LEU A 158 -4.44 3.80 16.38
N ASP A 159 -4.26 3.80 17.71
CA ASP A 159 -3.21 4.60 18.35
C ASP A 159 -1.81 4.07 18.02
N VAL A 160 -0.78 4.93 18.15
CA VAL A 160 0.60 4.64 17.71
C VAL A 160 1.18 3.38 18.36
N SER A 161 0.87 3.12 19.63
CA SER A 161 1.40 1.95 20.33
C SER A 161 0.79 0.66 19.82
N VAL A 162 -0.50 0.65 19.53
CA VAL A 162 -1.22 -0.49 18.96
C VAL A 162 -0.84 -0.68 17.49
N GLN A 163 -0.62 0.42 16.72
CA GLN A 163 -0.08 0.33 15.37
C GLN A 163 1.23 -0.47 15.33
N ALA A 164 2.19 -0.12 16.20
CA ALA A 164 3.47 -0.82 16.28
C ALA A 164 3.31 -2.32 16.57
N GLN A 165 2.39 -2.68 17.47
CA GLN A 165 2.10 -4.08 17.78
C GLN A 165 1.51 -4.85 16.58
N ILE A 166 0.61 -4.22 15.80
CA ILE A 166 0.03 -4.86 14.60
C ILE A 166 1.09 -5.00 13.50
N LEU A 167 1.96 -4.00 13.33
CA LEU A 167 3.04 -4.06 12.34
C LEU A 167 4.04 -5.17 12.66
N ASN A 168 4.42 -5.32 13.92
CA ASN A 168 5.30 -6.41 14.35
C ASN A 168 4.62 -7.77 14.14
N LEU A 169 3.34 -7.90 14.55
CA LEU A 169 2.57 -9.11 14.29
C LEU A 169 2.56 -9.48 12.80
N LEU A 170 2.33 -8.52 11.89
CA LEU A 170 2.33 -8.79 10.44
C LEU A 170 3.70 -9.23 9.92
N LYS A 171 4.80 -8.72 10.49
CA LYS A 171 6.16 -9.17 10.16
C LYS A 171 6.42 -10.60 10.64
N ASP A 172 6.09 -10.88 11.89
CA ASP A 172 6.27 -12.22 12.45
C ASP A 172 5.48 -13.25 11.61
N LEU A 173 4.23 -12.90 11.24
CA LEU A 173 3.40 -13.74 10.37
C LEU A 173 3.97 -13.89 8.95
N GLN A 174 4.63 -12.86 8.42
CA GLN A 174 5.30 -12.95 7.12
C GLN A 174 6.44 -13.96 7.15
N GLU A 175 7.26 -13.92 8.20
CA GLU A 175 8.37 -14.84 8.41
C GLU A 175 7.88 -16.28 8.64
N ASP A 176 6.89 -16.46 9.52
CA ASP A 176 6.36 -17.78 9.91
C ASP A 176 5.60 -18.49 8.79
N PHE A 177 4.85 -17.74 7.97
CA PHE A 177 3.94 -18.29 6.95
C PHE A 177 4.39 -18.02 5.50
N GLY A 178 5.51 -17.31 5.28
CA GLY A 178 6.01 -16.95 3.96
C GLY A 178 5.05 -16.03 3.18
N LEU A 179 4.36 -15.12 3.88
CA LEU A 179 3.32 -14.27 3.30
C LEU A 179 3.90 -13.17 2.42
N THR A 180 3.17 -12.84 1.37
CA THR A 180 3.42 -11.67 0.53
C THR A 180 2.42 -10.59 0.91
N TYR A 181 2.88 -9.34 1.04
CA TYR A 181 1.99 -8.22 1.34
C TYR A 181 1.99 -7.15 0.26
N VAL A 182 0.80 -6.61 -0.04
CA VAL A 182 0.63 -5.26 -0.61
C VAL A 182 0.06 -4.40 0.50
N PHE A 183 0.89 -3.54 1.09
CA PHE A 183 0.58 -2.79 2.29
C PHE A 183 0.32 -1.32 1.97
N ILE A 184 -0.92 -0.90 2.02
CA ILE A 184 -1.34 0.47 1.75
C ILE A 184 -1.38 1.26 3.05
N ALA A 185 -0.74 2.43 3.07
CA ALA A 185 -0.85 3.39 4.15
C ALA A 185 -0.72 4.83 3.62
N HIS A 186 -1.13 5.79 4.42
CA HIS A 186 -0.89 7.21 4.15
C HIS A 186 0.34 7.72 4.92
N ASP A 187 0.80 7.00 5.96
CA ASP A 187 1.97 7.37 6.77
C ASP A 187 3.22 6.63 6.27
N LEU A 188 4.21 7.41 5.84
CA LEU A 188 5.50 6.91 5.39
C LEU A 188 6.30 6.23 6.50
N ASN A 189 6.15 6.61 7.79
CA ASN A 189 6.82 5.93 8.89
C ASN A 189 6.34 4.47 9.03
N VAL A 190 5.03 4.27 8.91
CA VAL A 190 4.42 2.94 8.93
C VAL A 190 4.98 2.07 7.81
N VAL A 191 4.99 2.62 6.58
CA VAL A 191 5.50 1.90 5.41
C VAL A 191 6.99 1.61 5.52
N ARG A 192 7.79 2.56 6.02
CA ARG A 192 9.23 2.34 6.27
C ARG A 192 9.49 1.14 7.18
N HIS A 193 8.61 0.92 8.15
CA HIS A 193 8.81 -0.16 9.13
C HIS A 193 8.57 -1.55 8.55
N ILE A 194 7.58 -1.71 7.65
CA ILE A 194 7.11 -3.04 7.20
C ILE A 194 7.58 -3.41 5.78
N SER A 195 7.90 -2.43 4.93
CA SER A 195 8.05 -2.67 3.49
C SER A 195 9.49 -2.97 3.08
N ASP A 196 9.67 -3.79 2.04
CA ASP A 196 10.91 -4.02 1.33
C ASP A 196 11.08 -2.99 0.20
N ARG A 197 10.02 -2.73 -0.56
CA ARG A 197 9.93 -1.72 -1.60
C ARG A 197 8.76 -0.79 -1.35
N VAL A 198 8.88 0.44 -1.82
CA VAL A 198 7.84 1.46 -1.66
C VAL A 198 7.43 2.01 -3.02
N MET A 199 6.15 2.03 -3.27
CA MET A 199 5.49 2.63 -4.42
C MET A 199 4.73 3.87 -4.00
N VAL A 200 5.07 5.01 -4.59
CA VAL A 200 4.40 6.29 -4.34
C VAL A 200 3.40 6.55 -5.46
N MET A 201 2.15 6.79 -5.08
CA MET A 201 1.06 7.08 -6.01
C MET A 201 0.58 8.52 -5.87
N TYR A 202 0.29 9.15 -7.00
CA TYR A 202 -0.36 10.45 -7.08
C TYR A 202 -1.42 10.47 -8.19
N LEU A 203 -2.67 10.82 -7.85
CA LEU A 203 -3.80 10.91 -8.79
C LEU A 203 -3.88 9.75 -9.80
N GLY A 204 -3.81 8.51 -9.30
CA GLY A 204 -3.98 7.30 -10.11
C GLY A 204 -2.73 6.84 -10.88
N LYS A 205 -1.60 7.52 -10.74
CA LYS A 205 -0.33 7.18 -11.38
C LYS A 205 0.71 6.74 -10.34
N VAL A 206 1.63 5.88 -10.75
CA VAL A 206 2.88 5.64 -9.99
C VAL A 206 3.85 6.76 -10.34
N VAL A 207 4.27 7.50 -9.32
CA VAL A 207 5.24 8.59 -9.50
C VAL A 207 6.65 8.17 -9.13
N GLU A 208 6.79 7.20 -8.22
CA GLU A 208 8.10 6.66 -7.83
C GLU A 208 7.95 5.25 -7.26
N LEU A 209 8.92 4.37 -7.54
CA LEU A 209 9.00 3.03 -6.98
C LEU A 209 10.49 2.68 -6.79
N ALA A 210 10.85 2.26 -5.57
CA ALA A 210 12.21 1.83 -5.25
C ALA A 210 12.25 0.91 -4.03
N GLU A 211 13.42 0.36 -3.73
CA GLU A 211 13.72 -0.23 -2.44
C GLU A 211 13.50 0.80 -1.33
N ARG A 212 12.98 0.35 -0.19
CA ARG A 212 12.66 1.19 0.96
C ARG A 212 13.78 2.18 1.30
N ASP A 213 14.98 1.68 1.58
CA ASP A 213 16.06 2.52 2.06
C ASP A 213 16.49 3.56 1.04
N ARG A 214 16.36 3.27 -0.25
CA ARG A 214 16.63 4.22 -1.32
C ARG A 214 15.61 5.34 -1.41
N ILE A 215 14.33 5.03 -1.32
CA ILE A 215 13.28 6.07 -1.40
C ILE A 215 13.44 7.10 -0.27
N TYR A 216 13.87 6.64 0.93
CA TYR A 216 14.09 7.53 2.08
C TYR A 216 15.42 8.29 2.02
N ALA A 217 16.45 7.71 1.41
CA ALA A 217 17.78 8.32 1.28
C ALA A 217 17.90 9.23 0.06
N GLU A 218 17.31 8.83 -1.06
CA GLU A 218 17.49 9.46 -2.37
C GLU A 218 16.20 9.53 -3.19
N PRO A 219 15.11 10.17 -2.70
CA PRO A 219 13.89 10.32 -3.50
C PRO A 219 14.21 11.04 -4.81
N LYS A 220 13.56 10.63 -5.89
CA LYS A 220 13.74 11.23 -7.23
C LYS A 220 12.57 12.13 -7.61
N HIS A 221 11.34 11.77 -7.22
CA HIS A 221 10.19 12.58 -7.56
C HIS A 221 9.98 13.69 -6.53
N PRO A 222 9.75 14.97 -6.95
CA PRO A 222 9.50 16.08 -6.01
C PRO A 222 8.35 15.85 -5.03
N TYR A 223 7.30 15.16 -5.45
CA TYR A 223 6.20 14.79 -4.56
C TYR A 223 6.66 13.86 -3.42
N THR A 224 7.47 12.85 -3.73
CA THR A 224 8.07 11.96 -2.71
C THR A 224 8.94 12.74 -1.74
N GLY A 225 9.76 13.66 -2.25
CA GLY A 225 10.56 14.55 -1.42
C GLY A 225 9.70 15.39 -0.48
N ALA A 226 8.61 15.99 -0.99
CA ALA A 226 7.69 16.76 -0.17
C ALA A 226 7.03 15.90 0.93
N LEU A 227 6.53 14.71 0.59
CA LEU A 227 5.98 13.77 1.58
C LEU A 227 7.00 13.41 2.66
N LEU A 228 8.24 13.07 2.27
CA LEU A 228 9.32 12.74 3.22
C LEU A 228 9.73 13.94 4.08
N SER A 229 9.63 15.17 3.56
CA SER A 229 9.95 16.37 4.33
C SER A 229 8.96 16.62 5.46
N ALA A 230 7.72 16.15 5.32
CA ALA A 230 6.66 16.29 6.31
C ALA A 230 6.74 15.23 7.43
N VAL A 231 7.55 14.18 7.24
CA VAL A 231 7.74 13.11 8.24
C VAL A 231 8.50 13.66 9.45
N PRO A 232 7.96 13.58 10.69
CA PRO A 232 8.66 14.01 11.89
C PRO A 232 9.95 13.22 12.11
N ILE A 233 11.04 13.93 12.39
CA ILE A 233 12.33 13.31 12.73
C ILE A 233 12.40 13.16 14.25
N PRO A 234 12.76 11.97 14.78
CA PRO A 234 12.85 11.76 16.23
C PRO A 234 13.90 12.62 16.95
N ASN A 235 14.84 13.22 16.18
CA ASN A 235 15.86 14.14 16.73
C ASN A 235 15.35 15.58 16.71
N PRO A 236 15.11 16.23 17.87
CA PRO A 236 14.59 17.60 17.95
C PRO A 236 15.49 18.65 17.31
N GLU A 237 16.82 18.48 17.35
CA GLU A 237 17.77 19.42 16.74
C GLU A 237 17.74 19.35 15.22
N ALA A 238 17.78 18.12 14.66
CA ALA A 238 17.65 17.91 13.23
C ALA A 238 16.26 18.32 12.69
N GLY A 239 15.20 18.13 13.50
CA GLY A 239 13.84 18.55 13.18
C GLY A 239 13.67 20.06 13.10
N ARG A 240 14.38 20.85 13.94
CA ARG A 240 14.34 22.32 13.90
C ARG A 240 15.01 22.91 12.66
N LEU A 241 16.03 22.22 12.13
CA LEU A 241 16.78 22.65 10.94
C LEU A 241 16.04 22.32 9.63
N ARG A 242 15.15 21.33 9.65
CA ARG A 242 14.42 20.86 8.48
C ARG A 242 13.02 21.47 8.43
N LYS A 243 12.85 22.53 7.64
CA LYS A 243 11.52 23.07 7.37
C LYS A 243 10.80 22.15 6.37
N PRO A 244 9.56 21.68 6.68
CA PRO A 244 8.81 20.87 5.72
C PRO A 244 8.53 21.67 4.44
N VAL A 245 8.59 20.97 3.30
CA VAL A 245 8.21 21.51 2.01
C VAL A 245 6.69 21.53 1.95
N VAL A 246 6.11 22.73 2.08
CA VAL A 246 4.66 22.90 1.94
C VAL A 246 4.31 22.93 0.47
N LEU A 247 3.48 21.97 0.05
CA LEU A 247 2.90 21.95 -1.30
C LEU A 247 1.77 22.97 -1.36
N GLU A 248 1.83 23.86 -2.33
CA GLU A 248 0.83 24.90 -2.55
C GLU A 248 -0.34 24.35 -3.38
N GLY A 249 -1.55 24.81 -3.10
CA GLY A 249 -2.79 24.43 -3.79
C GLY A 249 -3.40 23.11 -3.31
N ASP A 250 -4.66 22.93 -3.67
CA ASP A 250 -5.44 21.73 -3.36
C ASP A 250 -5.09 20.55 -4.27
N VAL A 251 -5.39 19.35 -3.81
CA VAL A 251 -5.26 18.15 -4.64
C VAL A 251 -6.27 18.23 -5.79
N PRO A 252 -5.80 18.19 -7.05
CA PRO A 252 -6.72 18.23 -8.19
C PRO A 252 -7.70 17.06 -8.19
N SER A 253 -8.87 17.27 -8.81
CA SER A 253 -9.91 16.24 -8.87
C SER A 253 -9.50 15.08 -9.80
N PRO A 254 -9.65 13.82 -9.37
CA PRO A 254 -9.42 12.66 -10.23
C PRO A 254 -10.46 12.49 -11.35
N ILE A 255 -11.53 13.33 -11.36
CA ILE A 255 -12.54 13.35 -12.43
C ILE A 255 -11.94 13.98 -13.69
N ASN A 256 -11.25 15.10 -13.51
CA ASN A 256 -10.55 15.83 -14.57
C ASN A 256 -9.09 16.05 -14.11
N PRO A 257 -8.23 15.03 -14.20
CA PRO A 257 -6.86 15.17 -13.77
C PRO A 257 -6.09 16.18 -14.67
N PRO A 258 -5.07 16.85 -14.13
CA PRO A 258 -4.19 17.69 -14.93
C PRO A 258 -3.59 16.91 -16.11
N SER A 259 -3.32 17.61 -17.21
CA SER A 259 -2.62 17.08 -18.39
C SER A 259 -1.17 16.70 -18.04
N ALA A 260 -0.58 15.84 -18.83
CA ALA A 260 0.84 15.49 -18.73
C ALA A 260 1.25 15.03 -17.31
N CYS A 261 2.23 15.68 -16.67
CA CYS A 261 2.60 15.38 -15.29
C CYS A 261 1.47 15.80 -14.33
N ARG A 262 0.74 14.86 -13.74
CA ARG A 262 -0.40 15.16 -12.85
C ARG A 262 -0.04 15.99 -11.62
N PHE A 263 1.23 16.00 -11.24
CA PHE A 263 1.73 16.77 -10.11
C PHE A 263 2.12 18.22 -10.48
N HIS A 264 2.19 18.57 -11.78
CA HIS A 264 2.69 19.88 -12.22
C HIS A 264 2.03 21.09 -11.55
N PRO A 265 0.69 21.12 -11.24
CA PRO A 265 0.08 22.31 -10.64
C PRO A 265 0.54 22.58 -9.20
N ARG A 266 1.06 21.56 -8.52
CA ARG A 266 1.54 21.66 -7.12
C ARG A 266 3.05 21.48 -7.01
N CYS A 267 3.73 21.30 -8.16
CA CYS A 267 5.15 21.01 -8.17
C CYS A 267 5.98 22.28 -7.94
N PRO A 268 6.78 22.40 -6.86
CA PRO A 268 7.64 23.55 -6.65
C PRO A 268 8.79 23.63 -7.66
N ARG A 269 9.01 22.57 -8.46
CA ARG A 269 9.98 22.48 -9.55
C ARG A 269 9.31 22.45 -10.93
N PHE A 270 8.15 23.06 -11.06
CA PHE A 270 7.39 23.13 -12.32
C PHE A 270 8.18 23.87 -13.40
N HIS A 271 8.25 23.28 -14.58
CA HIS A 271 8.79 23.88 -15.79
C HIS A 271 7.69 24.00 -16.83
N GLU A 272 7.28 25.25 -17.09
CA GLU A 272 6.25 25.59 -18.08
C GLU A 272 6.67 25.17 -19.49
N GLY A 273 5.72 24.67 -20.27
CA GLY A 273 5.96 24.18 -21.63
C GLY A 273 6.58 22.79 -21.71
N HIS A 274 6.85 22.13 -20.56
CA HIS A 274 7.34 20.77 -20.55
C HIS A 274 6.51 19.89 -19.58
N CYS A 275 6.45 20.23 -18.28
CA CYS A 275 5.74 19.42 -17.30
C CYS A 275 4.21 19.41 -17.49
N ASP A 276 3.65 20.41 -18.14
CA ASP A 276 2.23 20.59 -18.46
C ASP A 276 1.84 20.08 -19.86
N VAL A 277 2.85 19.76 -20.69
CA VAL A 277 2.66 19.37 -22.10
C VAL A 277 2.97 17.89 -22.31
N GLU A 278 4.05 17.37 -21.69
CA GLU A 278 4.50 15.99 -21.87
C GLU A 278 4.38 15.17 -20.58
N GLU A 279 3.75 13.98 -20.67
CA GLU A 279 3.70 13.04 -19.54
C GLU A 279 5.07 12.42 -19.33
N PRO A 280 5.66 12.51 -18.11
CA PRO A 280 6.95 11.88 -17.84
C PRO A 280 6.78 10.35 -17.81
N PRO A 281 7.58 9.61 -18.59
CA PRO A 281 7.66 8.16 -18.43
C PRO A 281 8.32 7.81 -17.10
N LEU A 282 8.21 6.55 -16.69
CA LEU A 282 8.99 6.04 -15.56
C LEU A 282 10.46 5.89 -16.00
N TYR A 283 11.29 6.87 -15.66
CA TYR A 283 12.73 6.80 -15.89
C TYR A 283 13.38 5.85 -14.88
N SER A 284 14.29 5.01 -15.38
CA SER A 284 15.06 4.10 -14.55
C SER A 284 16.34 4.75 -14.02
N PHE A 285 16.57 4.58 -12.75
CA PHE A 285 17.79 4.94 -12.03
C PHE A 285 18.52 3.66 -11.59
N SER A 286 19.59 3.78 -10.82
CA SER A 286 20.33 2.61 -10.34
C SER A 286 19.46 1.67 -9.48
N ASN A 287 19.69 0.36 -9.58
CA ASN A 287 19.11 -0.69 -8.72
C ASN A 287 17.58 -0.73 -8.70
N GLY A 288 16.92 -0.67 -9.86
CA GLY A 288 15.46 -0.81 -9.96
C GLY A 288 14.66 0.36 -9.39
N HIS A 289 15.30 1.48 -9.07
CA HIS A 289 14.63 2.72 -8.70
C HIS A 289 14.07 3.37 -9.95
N VAL A 290 12.75 3.63 -9.97
CA VAL A 290 12.08 4.30 -11.08
C VAL A 290 11.29 5.51 -10.58
N ALA A 291 11.25 6.60 -11.38
CA ALA A 291 10.46 7.78 -11.07
C ALA A 291 9.94 8.47 -12.33
N ALA A 292 8.70 8.95 -12.28
CA ALA A 292 8.03 9.67 -13.36
C ALA A 292 8.25 11.20 -13.22
N CYS A 293 9.46 11.68 -13.48
CA CYS A 293 9.78 13.09 -13.37
C CYS A 293 10.82 13.50 -14.42
N HIS A 294 10.55 14.54 -15.22
CA HIS A 294 11.51 15.12 -16.18
C HIS A 294 12.71 15.79 -15.49
N TYR A 295 12.50 16.29 -14.25
CA TYR A 295 13.48 17.02 -13.45
C TYR A 295 13.63 16.38 -12.05
N PRO A 296 14.20 15.15 -11.97
CA PRO A 296 14.31 14.41 -10.71
C PRO A 296 15.20 15.16 -9.71
N LEU A 297 15.00 14.84 -8.42
CA LEU A 297 15.85 15.35 -7.36
C LEU A 297 17.25 14.72 -7.49
N GLU A 298 18.29 15.56 -7.55
CA GLU A 298 19.67 15.10 -7.67
C GLU A 298 20.29 14.77 -6.32
N ARG A 299 19.84 15.46 -5.27
CA ARG A 299 20.29 15.27 -3.89
C ARG A 299 19.15 15.32 -2.90
N TRP A 300 19.35 14.76 -1.73
CA TRP A 300 18.43 14.75 -0.62
C TRP A 300 19.19 14.62 0.71
N PRO A 301 18.82 15.24 1.82
CA PRO A 301 17.69 16.19 1.92
C PRO A 301 17.98 17.55 1.32
N LEU A 302 16.92 18.29 0.97
CA LEU A 302 16.98 19.66 0.50
C LEU A 302 16.30 20.59 1.50
N THR A 303 16.80 21.83 1.63
CA THR A 303 16.04 22.89 2.31
C THR A 303 14.82 23.28 1.46
N ALA A 304 13.80 23.92 2.09
CA ALA A 304 12.62 24.36 1.35
C ALA A 304 12.94 25.34 0.22
N GLU A 305 14.00 26.16 0.38
CA GLU A 305 14.48 27.08 -0.65
C GLU A 305 15.17 26.35 -1.79
N GLU A 306 16.11 25.46 -1.49
CA GLU A 306 16.78 24.62 -2.48
C GLU A 306 15.81 23.73 -3.26
N PHE A 307 14.74 23.29 -2.60
CA PHE A 307 13.69 22.51 -3.24
C PHE A 307 12.96 23.29 -4.33
N ARG A 308 12.79 24.62 -4.14
CA ARG A 308 12.14 25.52 -5.10
C ARG A 308 13.10 26.05 -6.18
N THR A 309 14.37 26.25 -5.86
CA THR A 309 15.33 26.98 -6.70
C THR A 309 16.23 26.09 -7.57
N SER A 310 16.28 24.78 -7.34
CA SER A 310 17.08 23.87 -8.17
C SER A 310 16.49 23.79 -9.58
N ARG A 311 16.91 24.73 -10.44
CA ARG A 311 16.50 24.92 -11.83
C ARG A 311 17.52 24.35 -12.82
N ASP A 312 18.24 23.32 -12.43
CA ASP A 312 19.17 22.66 -13.35
C ASP A 312 18.38 21.94 -14.45
N GLY A 313 18.81 22.11 -15.69
CA GLY A 313 18.13 21.63 -16.88
C GLY A 313 17.96 20.10 -16.88
N PRO A 314 17.29 19.53 -17.90
CA PRO A 314 16.93 18.12 -17.92
C PRO A 314 18.17 17.25 -17.76
N THR A 315 18.28 16.58 -16.61
CA THR A 315 19.26 15.51 -16.47
C THR A 315 18.87 14.44 -17.47
N LYS A 316 19.77 14.15 -18.44
CA LYS A 316 19.57 13.10 -19.43
C LYS A 316 19.54 11.74 -18.71
N ALA A 317 18.45 11.46 -18.02
CA ALA A 317 18.13 10.11 -17.57
C ALA A 317 17.94 9.27 -18.84
N LYS A 318 18.73 8.22 -19.01
CA LYS A 318 18.55 7.29 -20.12
C LYS A 318 17.20 6.62 -19.94
N ALA A 319 16.25 6.95 -20.81
CA ALA A 319 15.00 6.20 -20.93
C ALA A 319 15.38 4.80 -21.42
N THR A 320 15.38 3.82 -20.53
CA THR A 320 15.28 2.42 -20.90
C THR A 320 13.79 2.11 -20.90
N ALA A 321 13.18 2.18 -22.09
CA ALA A 321 11.90 1.54 -22.34
C ALA A 321 12.08 0.03 -22.11
N GLU A 322 11.03 -0.59 -21.53
CA GLU A 322 10.86 -2.01 -21.28
C GLU A 322 11.15 -2.45 -19.85
N ALA A 323 10.12 -2.30 -19.01
CA ALA A 323 9.88 -3.27 -17.97
C ALA A 323 9.25 -4.48 -18.67
N GLU A 324 10.07 -5.47 -19.00
CA GLU A 324 9.58 -6.77 -19.43
C GLU A 324 8.66 -7.36 -18.37
N ALA A 325 7.53 -7.90 -18.86
CA ALA A 325 6.37 -8.45 -18.19
C ALA A 325 6.66 -9.57 -17.18
#